data_31f66632d145c7ae320505155b91b9df
#
_entry.id   31f66632d145c7ae320505155b91b9df
#
_cell.length_a   1.000
_cell.length_b   1.000
_cell.length_c   1.000
_cell.angle_alpha   90.00
_cell.angle_beta   90.00
_cell.angle_gamma   90.00
#
_symmetry.space_group_name_H-M   'P 1'
#
loop_
_entity.id
_entity.type
_entity.pdbx_description
1 polymer ?
#
loop_
_entity_poly.entity_id
_entity_poly.type
_entity_poly.pdbx_seq_one_letter_code
_entity_poly.pdbx_strand_id
1 'polypeptide(L)'
;MCIRDSVDSCADIAAQMKEQNKQMSVLSLNAAIEAGMLGEQGKLFVEAAESIREASVSYDSAIDAVKQELSEAKAEISALKEQVSHLVGLLKDNNVATTKLMKQGVELNHVFSQCDEISVDMIEACRQQIVSIRNTQEEIIKFEERNKLQIEDAYAEISTQRKNSVEIKSTVDKVLDYSRERVR
;
A
#
# COMPACT_ATOMS: atom_id res chain seq x y z
N MET A 1 15.08 -35.77 -14.20
CA MET A 1 15.67 -36.42 -13.03
C MET A 1 15.62 -35.42 -11.89
N CYS A 2 14.85 -35.73 -10.87
CA CYS A 2 14.68 -34.80 -9.70
C CYS A 2 15.84 -35.05 -8.73
N ILE A 3 16.35 -34.02 -8.06
CA ILE A 3 17.41 -34.13 -7.05
C ILE A 3 17.06 -35.21 -6.01
N ARG A 4 15.80 -35.31 -5.62
CA ARG A 4 15.29 -36.34 -4.72
C ARG A 4 15.50 -37.75 -5.26
N ASP A 5 15.22 -38.00 -6.57
CA ASP A 5 15.40 -39.29 -7.21
C ASP A 5 16.88 -39.69 -7.22
N SER A 6 17.77 -38.69 -7.36
CA SER A 6 19.21 -38.90 -7.25
C SER A 6 19.65 -39.31 -5.86
N VAL A 7 19.10 -38.63 -4.81
CA VAL A 7 19.41 -38.98 -3.42
C VAL A 7 18.87 -40.37 -3.05
N ASP A 8 17.66 -40.70 -3.48
CA ASP A 8 17.05 -42.01 -3.28
C ASP A 8 17.92 -43.11 -3.98
N SER A 9 18.36 -42.87 -5.23
CA SER A 9 19.27 -43.78 -5.95
C SER A 9 20.61 -43.96 -5.27
N CYS A 10 21.21 -42.89 -4.70
CA CYS A 10 22.43 -42.97 -3.93
C CYS A 10 22.24 -43.77 -2.63
N ALA A 11 21.09 -43.66 -1.99
CA ALA A 11 20.79 -44.45 -0.77
C ALA A 11 20.68 -45.95 -1.09
N ASP A 12 20.07 -46.30 -2.21
CA ASP A 12 20.00 -47.71 -2.71
C ASP A 12 21.37 -48.25 -3.02
N ILE A 13 22.24 -47.46 -3.69
CA ILE A 13 23.64 -47.86 -3.94
C ILE A 13 24.40 -48.09 -2.64
N ALA A 14 24.29 -47.20 -1.67
CA ALA A 14 24.92 -47.34 -0.36
C ALA A 14 24.44 -48.59 0.38
N ALA A 15 23.17 -48.97 0.26
CA ALA A 15 22.63 -50.19 0.81
C ALA A 15 23.25 -51.47 0.11
N GLN A 16 23.37 -51.43 -1.21
CA GLN A 16 24.01 -52.50 -1.97
C GLN A 16 25.51 -52.65 -1.61
N MET A 17 26.23 -51.53 -1.49
CA MET A 17 27.64 -51.53 -1.05
C MET A 17 27.81 -52.17 0.33
N LYS A 18 26.89 -51.89 1.26
CA LYS A 18 26.91 -52.51 2.60
C LYS A 18 26.76 -54.03 2.54
N GLU A 19 25.85 -54.53 1.70
CA GLU A 19 25.66 -55.98 1.54
C GLU A 19 26.88 -56.65 0.90
N GLN A 20 27.45 -56.01 -0.15
CA GLN A 20 28.65 -56.49 -0.78
C GLN A 20 29.86 -56.52 0.18
N ASN A 21 30.03 -55.49 1.02
CA ASN A 21 31.07 -55.43 2.01
C ASN A 21 30.95 -56.52 3.07
N LYS A 22 29.72 -56.83 3.50
CA LYS A 22 29.44 -57.98 4.39
C LYS A 22 29.86 -59.30 3.77
N GLN A 23 29.54 -59.51 2.48
CA GLN A 23 29.96 -60.71 1.76
C GLN A 23 31.47 -60.79 1.65
N MET A 24 32.17 -59.67 1.40
CA MET A 24 33.62 -59.58 1.33
C MET A 24 34.26 -59.90 2.70
N SER A 25 33.68 -59.44 3.82
CA SER A 25 34.13 -59.76 5.15
C SER A 25 33.99 -61.26 5.47
N VAL A 26 32.90 -61.89 5.06
CA VAL A 26 32.72 -63.35 5.21
C VAL A 26 33.71 -64.14 4.38
N LEU A 27 33.90 -63.72 3.11
CA LEU A 27 34.86 -64.36 2.23
C LEU A 27 36.30 -64.26 2.72
N SER A 28 36.70 -63.10 3.22
CA SER A 28 38.02 -62.89 3.80
C SER A 28 38.25 -63.77 5.06
N LEU A 29 37.22 -63.92 5.92
CA LEU A 29 37.29 -64.81 7.06
C LEU A 29 37.48 -66.28 6.63
N ASN A 30 36.67 -66.73 5.65
CA ASN A 30 36.83 -68.10 5.13
C ASN A 30 38.20 -68.33 4.51
N ALA A 31 38.70 -67.37 3.71
CA ALA A 31 40.04 -67.41 3.18
C ALA A 31 41.13 -67.48 4.23
N ALA A 32 41.03 -66.73 5.35
CA ALA A 32 41.92 -66.77 6.42
C ALA A 32 41.94 -68.15 7.12
N ILE A 33 40.77 -68.79 7.34
CA ILE A 33 40.64 -70.10 7.95
C ILE A 33 41.28 -71.15 7.05
N GLU A 34 40.99 -71.17 5.73
CA GLU A 34 41.56 -72.11 4.81
C GLU A 34 43.10 -71.97 4.69
N ALA A 35 43.55 -70.69 4.60
CA ALA A 35 45.00 -70.43 4.60
C ALA A 35 45.69 -70.87 5.90
N GLY A 36 45.05 -70.71 7.06
CA GLY A 36 45.55 -71.16 8.37
C GLY A 36 45.76 -72.68 8.45
N MET A 37 44.94 -73.47 7.73
CA MET A 37 45.08 -74.91 7.62
C MET A 37 46.31 -75.34 6.84
N LEU A 38 46.93 -74.48 6.02
CA LEU A 38 48.17 -74.75 5.29
C LEU A 38 49.44 -74.47 6.11
N GLY A 39 49.33 -74.07 7.37
CA GLY A 39 50.43 -73.79 8.29
C GLY A 39 51.36 -72.69 7.78
N GLU A 40 52.66 -72.85 7.90
CA GLU A 40 53.64 -71.82 7.49
C GLU A 40 53.49 -71.37 6.02
N GLN A 41 53.04 -72.25 5.09
CA GLN A 41 52.85 -71.92 3.68
C GLN A 41 51.67 -71.03 3.46
N GLY A 42 50.65 -71.04 4.33
CA GLY A 42 49.48 -70.20 4.26
C GLY A 42 49.63 -68.84 4.97
N LYS A 43 50.69 -68.57 5.72
CA LYS A 43 50.84 -67.40 6.58
C LYS A 43 50.63 -66.06 5.84
N LEU A 44 51.24 -65.87 4.69
CA LEU A 44 51.07 -64.68 3.88
C LEU A 44 49.62 -64.48 3.40
N PHE A 45 48.88 -65.55 3.11
CA PHE A 45 47.49 -65.51 2.74
C PHE A 45 46.59 -65.19 3.94
N VAL A 46 46.91 -65.60 5.12
CA VAL A 46 46.21 -65.22 6.36
C VAL A 46 46.39 -63.72 6.60
N GLU A 47 47.60 -63.16 6.50
CA GLU A 47 47.85 -61.71 6.59
C GLU A 47 47.08 -60.90 5.54
N ALA A 48 47.04 -61.36 4.30
CA ALA A 48 46.27 -60.71 3.22
C ALA A 48 44.76 -60.72 3.53
N ALA A 49 44.23 -61.88 3.96
CA ALA A 49 42.80 -62.01 4.28
C ALA A 49 42.43 -61.14 5.50
N GLU A 50 43.31 -61.03 6.50
CA GLU A 50 43.10 -60.14 7.66
C GLU A 50 43.11 -58.67 7.25
N SER A 51 44.01 -58.24 6.35
CA SER A 51 44.05 -56.91 5.77
C SER A 51 42.74 -56.56 5.03
N ILE A 52 42.18 -57.51 4.28
CA ILE A 52 40.88 -57.35 3.59
C ILE A 52 39.75 -57.19 4.65
N ARG A 53 39.79 -57.93 5.73
CA ARG A 53 38.83 -57.84 6.83
C ARG A 53 38.89 -56.50 7.52
N GLU A 54 40.10 -55.98 7.80
CA GLU A 54 40.26 -54.63 8.35
C GLU A 54 39.77 -53.54 7.43
N ALA A 55 40.07 -53.64 6.14
CA ALA A 55 39.53 -52.74 5.11
C ALA A 55 37.99 -52.79 5.09
N SER A 56 37.39 -53.98 5.21
CA SER A 56 35.91 -54.14 5.23
C SER A 56 35.29 -53.41 6.42
N VAL A 57 35.93 -53.44 7.60
CA VAL A 57 35.45 -52.69 8.76
C VAL A 57 35.50 -51.17 8.54
N SER A 58 36.59 -50.69 7.90
CA SER A 58 36.72 -49.28 7.54
C SER A 58 35.65 -48.85 6.52
N TYR A 59 35.41 -49.70 5.50
CA TYR A 59 34.35 -49.47 4.52
C TYR A 59 32.94 -49.42 5.12
N ASP A 60 32.64 -50.26 6.10
CA ASP A 60 31.34 -50.29 6.78
C ASP A 60 31.06 -48.96 7.47
N SER A 61 32.09 -48.41 8.16
CA SER A 61 31.98 -47.09 8.78
C SER A 61 31.78 -45.96 7.77
N ALA A 62 32.49 -46.01 6.63
CA ALA A 62 32.34 -45.04 5.56
C ALA A 62 30.94 -45.08 4.90
N ILE A 63 30.41 -46.29 4.68
CA ILE A 63 29.07 -46.49 4.12
C ILE A 63 27.98 -45.93 5.08
N ASP A 64 28.15 -46.16 6.40
CA ASP A 64 27.21 -45.64 7.39
C ASP A 64 27.25 -44.11 7.47
N ALA A 65 28.44 -43.48 7.33
CA ALA A 65 28.56 -42.04 7.22
C ALA A 65 27.84 -41.50 5.95
N VAL A 66 28.04 -42.13 4.80
CA VAL A 66 27.35 -41.77 3.56
C VAL A 66 25.82 -41.88 3.72
N LYS A 67 25.33 -42.92 4.39
CA LYS A 67 23.89 -43.07 4.66
C LYS A 67 23.33 -41.96 5.53
N GLN A 68 24.08 -41.50 6.52
CA GLN A 68 23.69 -40.38 7.37
C GLN A 68 23.60 -39.10 6.55
N GLU A 69 24.64 -38.77 5.78
CA GLU A 69 24.66 -37.58 4.90
C GLU A 69 23.48 -37.55 3.90
N LEU A 70 23.17 -38.71 3.32
CA LEU A 70 22.02 -38.84 2.41
C LEU A 70 20.67 -38.63 3.12
N SER A 71 20.56 -39.07 4.38
CA SER A 71 19.37 -38.84 5.19
C SER A 71 19.17 -37.35 5.52
N GLU A 72 20.26 -36.66 5.87
CA GLU A 72 20.29 -35.24 6.15
C GLU A 72 19.94 -34.44 4.87
N ALA A 73 20.56 -34.75 3.74
CA ALA A 73 20.25 -34.14 2.44
C ALA A 73 18.77 -34.31 2.04
N LYS A 74 18.19 -35.48 2.35
CA LYS A 74 16.75 -35.74 2.09
C LYS A 74 15.84 -34.87 2.96
N ALA A 75 16.19 -34.66 4.21
CA ALA A 75 15.46 -33.77 5.12
C ALA A 75 15.56 -32.31 4.65
N GLU A 76 16.74 -31.84 4.26
CA GLU A 76 16.97 -30.49 3.76
C GLU A 76 16.18 -30.23 2.43
N ILE A 77 16.17 -31.18 1.51
CA ILE A 77 15.39 -31.10 0.26
C ILE A 77 13.88 -30.97 0.58
N SER A 78 13.41 -31.69 1.58
CA SER A 78 12.02 -31.64 2.00
C SER A 78 11.67 -30.26 2.60
N ALA A 79 12.53 -29.72 3.46
CA ALA A 79 12.37 -28.39 4.03
C ALA A 79 12.43 -27.29 2.95
N LEU A 80 13.35 -27.41 2.00
CA LEU A 80 13.46 -26.48 0.86
C LEU A 80 12.20 -26.49 0.01
N LYS A 81 11.61 -27.66 -0.24
CA LYS A 81 10.33 -27.79 -0.99
C LYS A 81 9.20 -27.04 -0.27
N GLU A 82 9.12 -27.16 1.05
CA GLU A 82 8.12 -26.45 1.85
C GLU A 82 8.30 -24.92 1.78
N GLN A 83 9.56 -24.47 1.91
CA GLN A 83 9.89 -23.05 1.79
C GLN A 83 9.53 -22.49 0.40
N VAL A 84 9.85 -23.22 -0.67
CA VAL A 84 9.48 -22.81 -2.04
C VAL A 84 7.94 -22.73 -2.20
N SER A 85 7.21 -23.70 -1.65
CA SER A 85 5.74 -23.68 -1.67
C SER A 85 5.18 -22.45 -0.95
N HIS A 86 5.73 -22.10 0.21
CA HIS A 86 5.36 -20.91 0.95
C HIS A 86 5.66 -19.62 0.17
N LEU A 87 6.84 -19.53 -0.46
CA LEU A 87 7.20 -18.38 -1.30
C LEU A 87 6.24 -18.20 -2.50
N VAL A 88 5.83 -19.30 -3.13
CA VAL A 88 4.82 -19.26 -4.22
C VAL A 88 3.49 -18.71 -3.70
N GLY A 89 3.08 -19.09 -2.50
CA GLY A 89 1.89 -18.54 -1.82
C GLY A 89 2.00 -17.02 -1.61
N LEU A 90 3.11 -16.56 -1.02
CA LEU A 90 3.37 -15.14 -0.79
C LEU A 90 3.39 -14.31 -2.08
N LEU A 91 3.97 -14.85 -3.16
CA LEU A 91 3.98 -14.19 -4.47
C LEU A 91 2.58 -14.04 -5.04
N LYS A 92 1.72 -15.04 -4.86
CA LYS A 92 0.31 -14.98 -5.28
C LYS A 92 -0.44 -13.90 -4.53
N ASP A 93 -0.27 -13.84 -3.20
CA ASP A 93 -0.94 -12.85 -2.36
C ASP A 93 -0.46 -11.43 -2.68
N ASN A 94 0.84 -11.26 -2.91
CA ASN A 94 1.43 -9.99 -3.33
C ASN A 94 0.88 -9.53 -4.69
N ASN A 95 0.70 -10.45 -5.64
CA ASN A 95 0.11 -10.12 -6.95
C ASN A 95 -1.35 -9.64 -6.80
N VAL A 96 -2.14 -10.28 -5.94
CA VAL A 96 -3.52 -9.86 -5.62
C VAL A 96 -3.51 -8.46 -4.97
N ALA A 97 -2.63 -8.21 -4.00
CA ALA A 97 -2.50 -6.92 -3.36
C ALA A 97 -2.10 -5.81 -4.35
N THR A 98 -1.14 -6.09 -5.22
CA THR A 98 -0.70 -5.17 -6.28
C THR A 98 -1.84 -4.82 -7.25
N THR A 99 -2.62 -5.81 -7.66
CA THR A 99 -3.79 -5.59 -8.53
C THR A 99 -4.84 -4.71 -7.85
N LYS A 100 -5.07 -4.89 -6.55
CA LYS A 100 -5.97 -4.04 -5.75
C LYS A 100 -5.46 -2.61 -5.67
N LEU A 101 -4.16 -2.42 -5.40
CA LEU A 101 -3.54 -1.09 -5.37
C LEU A 101 -3.64 -0.36 -6.71
N MET A 102 -3.45 -1.07 -7.83
CA MET A 102 -3.62 -0.49 -9.17
C MET A 102 -5.06 0.00 -9.39
N LYS A 103 -6.09 -0.78 -8.98
CA LYS A 103 -7.48 -0.35 -9.07
C LYS A 103 -7.74 0.90 -8.23
N GLN A 104 -7.27 0.92 -6.99
CA GLN A 104 -7.40 2.09 -6.11
C GLN A 104 -6.69 3.33 -6.69
N GLY A 105 -5.54 3.15 -7.35
CA GLY A 105 -4.84 4.22 -8.06
C GLY A 105 -5.66 4.83 -9.20
N VAL A 106 -6.37 3.99 -9.97
CA VAL A 106 -7.29 4.47 -11.03
C VAL A 106 -8.48 5.23 -10.44
N GLU A 107 -9.09 4.71 -9.37
CA GLU A 107 -10.19 5.39 -8.67
C GLU A 107 -9.74 6.74 -8.09
N LEU A 108 -8.56 6.80 -7.48
CA LEU A 108 -8.00 8.04 -6.97
C LEU A 108 -7.76 9.07 -8.06
N ASN A 109 -7.24 8.67 -9.22
CA ASN A 109 -7.05 9.55 -10.37
C ASN A 109 -8.39 10.11 -10.88
N HIS A 110 -9.45 9.30 -10.85
CA HIS A 110 -10.80 9.76 -11.20
C HIS A 110 -11.31 10.82 -10.20
N VAL A 111 -11.10 10.62 -8.90
CA VAL A 111 -11.46 11.60 -7.87
C VAL A 111 -10.71 12.92 -8.05
N PHE A 112 -9.41 12.87 -8.37
CA PHE A 112 -8.65 14.09 -8.68
C PHE A 112 -9.20 14.84 -9.89
N SER A 113 -9.57 14.12 -10.95
CA SER A 113 -10.20 14.75 -12.13
C SER A 113 -11.53 15.43 -11.76
N GLN A 114 -12.35 14.82 -10.91
CA GLN A 114 -13.59 15.44 -10.43
C GLN A 114 -13.32 16.67 -9.53
N CYS A 115 -12.30 16.63 -8.68
CA CYS A 115 -11.90 17.79 -7.88
C CYS A 115 -11.45 18.96 -8.73
N ASP A 116 -10.72 18.71 -9.82
CA ASP A 116 -10.31 19.75 -10.77
C ASP A 116 -11.53 20.39 -11.45
N GLU A 117 -12.50 19.59 -11.91
CA GLU A 117 -13.75 20.09 -12.51
C GLU A 117 -14.56 20.96 -11.54
N ILE A 118 -14.77 20.47 -10.29
CA ILE A 118 -15.46 21.23 -9.24
C ILE A 118 -14.71 22.53 -8.91
N SER A 119 -13.38 22.52 -8.94
CA SER A 119 -12.57 23.71 -8.68
C SER A 119 -12.76 24.78 -9.76
N VAL A 120 -12.84 24.37 -11.02
CA VAL A 120 -13.12 25.27 -12.15
C VAL A 120 -14.52 25.87 -12.03
N ASP A 121 -15.53 25.05 -11.73
CA ASP A 121 -16.92 25.51 -11.56
C ASP A 121 -17.05 26.49 -10.39
N MET A 122 -16.35 26.22 -9.28
CA MET A 122 -16.34 27.12 -8.13
C MET A 122 -15.69 28.48 -8.45
N ILE A 123 -14.60 28.49 -9.21
CA ILE A 123 -13.97 29.74 -9.66
C ILE A 123 -14.95 30.55 -10.53
N GLU A 124 -15.66 29.91 -11.45
CA GLU A 124 -16.64 30.59 -12.31
C GLU A 124 -17.82 31.12 -11.51
N ALA A 125 -18.36 30.34 -10.55
CA ALA A 125 -19.41 30.81 -9.63
C ALA A 125 -18.94 32.00 -8.79
N CYS A 126 -17.72 32.01 -8.29
CA CYS A 126 -17.15 33.16 -7.57
C CYS A 126 -17.03 34.40 -8.46
N ARG A 127 -16.64 34.26 -9.74
CA ARG A 127 -16.60 35.35 -10.69
C ARG A 127 -17.98 35.95 -10.90
N GLN A 128 -19.02 35.13 -11.10
CA GLN A 128 -20.39 35.58 -11.26
C GLN A 128 -20.90 36.31 -10.02
N GLN A 129 -20.59 35.84 -8.83
CA GLN A 129 -20.90 36.52 -7.57
C GLN A 129 -20.25 37.91 -7.50
N ILE A 130 -18.97 38.03 -7.85
CA ILE A 130 -18.27 39.33 -7.87
C ILE A 130 -18.95 40.31 -8.80
N VAL A 131 -19.38 39.88 -9.99
CA VAL A 131 -20.11 40.72 -10.94
C VAL A 131 -21.45 41.15 -10.33
N SER A 132 -22.21 40.25 -9.72
CA SER A 132 -23.47 40.56 -9.05
C SER A 132 -23.31 41.58 -7.92
N ILE A 133 -22.30 41.39 -7.06
CA ILE A 133 -21.99 42.33 -5.98
C ILE A 133 -21.67 43.72 -6.54
N ARG A 134 -20.88 43.81 -7.61
CA ARG A 134 -20.54 45.09 -8.26
C ARG A 134 -21.79 45.79 -8.77
N ASN A 135 -22.68 45.07 -9.47
CA ASN A 135 -23.93 45.61 -9.97
C ASN A 135 -24.81 46.14 -8.84
N THR A 136 -24.91 45.36 -7.72
CA THR A 136 -25.65 45.81 -6.54
C THR A 136 -25.05 47.07 -5.90
N GLN A 137 -23.72 47.17 -5.85
CA GLN A 137 -23.06 48.39 -5.38
C GLN A 137 -23.38 49.61 -6.23
N GLU A 138 -23.37 49.45 -7.55
CA GLU A 138 -23.74 50.53 -8.47
C GLU A 138 -25.22 50.98 -8.26
N GLU A 139 -26.12 50.04 -8.05
CA GLU A 139 -27.53 50.35 -7.75
C GLU A 139 -27.70 51.08 -6.42
N ILE A 140 -26.96 50.68 -5.39
CA ILE A 140 -26.95 51.37 -4.10
C ILE A 140 -26.47 52.82 -4.26
N ILE A 141 -25.39 53.05 -4.99
CA ILE A 141 -24.85 54.40 -5.23
C ILE A 141 -25.92 55.26 -5.93
N LYS A 142 -26.54 54.73 -6.99
CA LYS A 142 -27.62 55.45 -7.70
C LYS A 142 -28.83 55.71 -6.80
N PHE A 143 -29.13 54.82 -5.88
CA PHE A 143 -30.21 55.00 -4.90
C PHE A 143 -29.88 56.10 -3.91
N GLU A 144 -28.66 56.13 -3.38
CA GLU A 144 -28.19 57.19 -2.45
C GLU A 144 -28.22 58.58 -3.12
N GLU A 145 -27.77 58.68 -4.38
CA GLU A 145 -27.83 59.96 -5.12
C GLU A 145 -29.29 60.45 -5.31
N ARG A 146 -30.18 59.52 -5.68
CA ARG A 146 -31.62 59.87 -5.79
C ARG A 146 -32.24 60.29 -4.49
N ASN A 147 -31.93 59.60 -3.38
CA ASN A 147 -32.42 59.96 -2.08
C ASN A 147 -31.90 61.32 -1.63
N LYS A 148 -30.63 61.63 -1.90
CA LYS A 148 -30.05 62.92 -1.61
C LYS A 148 -30.78 64.05 -2.33
N LEU A 149 -31.06 63.92 -3.64
CA LEU A 149 -31.83 64.89 -4.41
C LEU A 149 -33.24 65.07 -3.86
N GLN A 150 -33.96 63.99 -3.54
CA GLN A 150 -35.29 64.04 -2.96
C GLN A 150 -35.31 64.74 -1.59
N ILE A 151 -34.31 64.55 -0.78
CA ILE A 151 -34.18 65.24 0.51
C ILE A 151 -33.91 66.72 0.27
N GLU A 152 -33.06 67.13 -0.67
CA GLU A 152 -32.79 68.51 -1.03
C GLU A 152 -34.05 69.20 -1.52
N ASP A 153 -34.81 68.56 -2.41
CA ASP A 153 -36.10 69.07 -2.90
C ASP A 153 -37.13 69.25 -1.80
N ALA A 154 -37.26 68.27 -0.88
CA ALA A 154 -38.16 68.36 0.27
C ALA A 154 -37.78 69.52 1.20
N TYR A 155 -36.48 69.74 1.45
CA TYR A 155 -36.01 70.91 2.24
C TYR A 155 -36.35 72.24 1.52
N ALA A 156 -36.23 72.36 0.22
CA ALA A 156 -36.59 73.54 -0.54
C ALA A 156 -38.08 73.81 -0.45
N GLU A 157 -38.93 72.77 -0.58
CA GLU A 157 -40.38 72.89 -0.43
C GLU A 157 -40.80 73.32 0.99
N ILE A 158 -40.25 72.71 2.03
CA ILE A 158 -40.49 73.10 3.44
C ILE A 158 -40.09 74.56 3.69
N SER A 159 -38.94 74.99 3.13
CA SER A 159 -38.50 76.39 3.23
C SER A 159 -39.51 77.36 2.57
N THR A 160 -40.06 77.00 1.43
CA THR A 160 -41.03 77.76 0.70
C THR A 160 -42.37 77.83 1.47
N GLN A 161 -42.85 76.71 1.98
CA GLN A 161 -44.07 76.65 2.82
C GLN A 161 -43.92 77.49 4.08
N ARG A 162 -42.74 77.48 4.72
CA ARG A 162 -42.44 78.28 5.87
C ARG A 162 -42.55 79.82 5.56
N LYS A 163 -41.96 80.24 4.44
CA LYS A 163 -42.08 81.63 4.00
C LYS A 163 -43.58 82.03 3.76
N ASN A 164 -44.35 81.18 3.02
CA ASN A 164 -45.72 81.38 2.81
C ASN A 164 -46.58 81.48 4.07
N SER A 165 -46.27 80.62 5.06
CA SER A 165 -46.89 80.63 6.41
C SER A 165 -46.63 81.93 7.17
N VAL A 166 -45.43 82.47 7.07
CA VAL A 166 -45.08 83.77 7.70
C VAL A 166 -45.81 84.89 7.02
N GLU A 167 -45.95 84.90 5.68
CA GLU A 167 -46.67 85.94 4.91
C GLU A 167 -48.16 85.91 5.19
N ILE A 168 -48.75 84.68 5.26
CA ILE A 168 -50.16 84.50 5.65
C ILE A 168 -50.39 85.05 7.06
N LYS A 169 -49.51 84.71 7.99
CA LYS A 169 -49.63 85.23 9.36
C LYS A 169 -49.59 86.75 9.41
N SER A 170 -48.66 87.38 8.67
CA SER A 170 -48.55 88.82 8.59
C SER A 170 -49.82 89.47 7.98
N THR A 171 -50.41 88.79 6.98
CA THR A 171 -51.63 89.23 6.33
C THR A 171 -52.85 89.15 7.28
N VAL A 172 -52.95 88.02 8.03
CA VAL A 172 -54.02 87.84 9.04
C VAL A 172 -53.90 88.89 10.17
N ASP A 173 -52.69 89.15 10.60
CA ASP A 173 -52.46 90.19 11.69
C ASP A 173 -52.91 91.57 11.18
N LYS A 174 -52.61 91.95 9.91
CA LYS A 174 -53.09 93.19 9.28
C LYS A 174 -54.59 93.24 9.18
N VAL A 175 -55.26 92.18 8.82
CA VAL A 175 -56.74 92.10 8.69
C VAL A 175 -57.39 92.21 10.06
N LEU A 176 -56.80 91.63 11.10
CA LEU A 176 -57.23 91.68 12.48
C LEU A 176 -57.13 93.16 13.04
N ASP A 177 -56.01 93.80 12.77
CA ASP A 177 -55.83 95.22 13.16
C ASP A 177 -56.81 96.12 12.45
N TYR A 178 -57.04 95.97 11.17
CA TYR A 178 -58.03 96.70 10.42
C TYR A 178 -59.50 96.47 10.94
N SER A 179 -59.76 95.21 11.29
CA SER A 179 -61.11 94.89 11.91
C SER A 179 -61.25 95.52 13.31
N ARG A 180 -60.20 95.60 14.09
CA ARG A 180 -60.25 96.27 15.40
C ARG A 180 -60.46 97.79 15.31
N GLU A 181 -59.86 98.44 14.30
CA GLU A 181 -60.03 99.86 14.06
C GLU A 181 -61.46 100.21 13.59
N ARG A 182 -62.21 99.34 12.93
CA ARG A 182 -63.60 99.55 12.50
C ARG A 182 -64.67 99.32 13.57
N VAL A 183 -64.30 98.66 14.70
CA VAL A 183 -65.25 98.36 15.78
C VAL A 183 -65.12 99.41 16.91
N ARG A 184 -64.18 100.32 16.80
CA ARG A 184 -64.13 101.56 17.62
C ARG A 184 -64.82 102.71 16.92
#